data_c1e7ef6e419788d92377f5af764ea0ae
#
_entry.id   c1e7ef6e419788d92377f5af764ea0ae
#
_cell.length_a   1.000
_cell.length_b   1.000
_cell.length_c   1.000
_cell.angle_alpha   90.00
_cell.angle_beta   90.00
_cell.angle_gamma   90.00
#
_symmetry.space_group_name_H-M   'P 1'
#
loop_
_entity.id
_entity.type
_entity.pdbx_description
1 polymer ?
#
loop_
_entity_poly.entity_id
_entity_poly.type
_entity_poly.pdbx_seq_one_letter_code
_entity_poly.pdbx_strand_id
1 'polypeptide(L)'
;MLIFALKTKKSFEALIFGTLIAYLIMYKAAFIGPWCDLLLSEISNADNQYILLLCGLFGGFIFLLREAKGTLGFSNLLSRFCKNERITMMMSVFLGIIIFVDDYLNIMTVGTCMKDVCDKRKVPRQALAYIIDSTGAPVCALIPFSTWVVFYSGVFIQEPGILNMGFSTGMSVYLKVLPYMFYPMTALLVVVLFACKLMPKLGKM
;
A
#
# COMPACT_ATOMS: atom_id res chain seq x y z
N MET A 1 4.39 -11.16 -17.98
CA MET A 1 3.73 -10.92 -16.68
C MET A 1 2.86 -9.67 -16.70
N LEU A 2 3.41 -8.44 -16.87
CA LEU A 2 2.64 -7.18 -16.87
C LEU A 2 1.50 -7.16 -17.91
N ILE A 3 1.77 -7.55 -19.16
CA ILE A 3 0.76 -7.59 -20.22
C ILE A 3 -0.39 -8.53 -19.86
N PHE A 4 -0.09 -9.68 -19.28
CA PHE A 4 -1.11 -10.63 -18.84
C PHE A 4 -1.94 -10.06 -17.69
N ALA A 5 -1.32 -9.46 -16.67
CA ALA A 5 -2.00 -8.84 -15.54
C ALA A 5 -2.94 -7.70 -16.00
N LEU A 6 -2.48 -6.83 -16.90
CA LEU A 6 -3.28 -5.72 -17.44
C LEU A 6 -4.47 -6.21 -18.27
N LYS A 7 -4.27 -7.27 -19.08
CA LYS A 7 -5.31 -7.81 -19.96
C LYS A 7 -6.37 -8.62 -19.20
N THR A 8 -5.95 -9.43 -18.23
CA THR A 8 -6.85 -10.32 -17.48
C THR A 8 -7.37 -9.71 -16.18
N LYS A 9 -6.75 -8.62 -15.69
CA LYS A 9 -7.00 -8.02 -14.35
C LYS A 9 -6.79 -9.01 -13.19
N LYS A 10 -5.97 -10.03 -13.41
CA LYS A 10 -5.67 -11.10 -12.46
C LYS A 10 -4.19 -11.05 -12.07
N SER A 11 -3.89 -10.24 -11.06
CA SER A 11 -2.50 -9.99 -10.63
C SER A 11 -1.85 -11.21 -9.99
N PHE A 12 -2.60 -11.97 -9.18
CA PHE A 12 -2.08 -13.14 -8.47
C PHE A 12 -1.67 -14.26 -9.44
N GLU A 13 -2.56 -14.59 -10.38
CA GLU A 13 -2.26 -15.58 -11.41
C GLU A 13 -1.10 -15.13 -12.31
N ALA A 14 -1.00 -13.82 -12.59
CA ALA A 14 0.10 -13.26 -13.37
C ALA A 14 1.45 -13.41 -12.66
N LEU A 15 1.49 -13.29 -11.33
CA LEU A 15 2.69 -13.51 -10.52
C LEU A 15 3.11 -14.99 -10.54
N ILE A 16 2.19 -15.91 -10.29
CA ILE A 16 2.46 -17.35 -10.32
C ILE A 16 2.99 -17.79 -11.70
N PHE A 17 2.29 -17.40 -12.78
CA PHE A 17 2.75 -17.73 -14.13
C PHE A 17 4.08 -17.06 -14.46
N GLY A 18 4.33 -15.85 -13.97
CA GLY A 18 5.60 -15.16 -14.16
C GLY A 18 6.78 -15.89 -13.54
N THR A 19 6.64 -16.37 -12.30
CA THR A 19 7.67 -17.17 -11.62
C THR A 19 7.85 -18.53 -12.28
N LEU A 20 6.76 -19.22 -12.65
CA LEU A 20 6.83 -20.49 -13.40
C LEU A 20 7.60 -20.37 -14.70
N ILE A 21 7.31 -19.34 -15.50
CA ILE A 21 8.02 -19.09 -16.78
C ILE A 21 9.50 -18.77 -16.51
N ALA A 22 9.82 -17.99 -15.49
CA ALA A 22 11.21 -17.69 -15.15
C ALA A 22 11.99 -18.96 -14.80
N TYR A 23 11.41 -19.85 -13.99
CA TYR A 23 12.03 -21.12 -13.62
C TYR A 23 12.10 -22.10 -14.79
N LEU A 24 11.11 -22.10 -15.68
CA LEU A 24 11.15 -22.90 -16.92
C LEU A 24 12.33 -22.47 -17.82
N ILE A 25 12.60 -21.17 -17.93
CA ILE A 25 13.73 -20.63 -18.70
C ILE A 25 15.07 -21.04 -18.06
N MET A 26 15.17 -20.95 -16.73
CA MET A 26 16.40 -21.27 -15.98
C MET A 26 16.71 -22.76 -15.94
N TYR A 27 15.72 -23.60 -15.60
CA TYR A 27 15.89 -25.04 -15.30
C TYR A 27 15.36 -25.96 -16.40
N LYS A 28 14.82 -25.41 -17.52
CA LYS A 28 14.25 -26.16 -18.64
C LYS A 28 13.19 -27.18 -18.16
N ALA A 29 13.33 -28.44 -18.54
CA ALA A 29 12.39 -29.51 -18.22
C ALA A 29 12.33 -29.86 -16.71
N ALA A 30 13.37 -29.56 -15.93
CA ALA A 30 13.47 -29.87 -14.51
C ALA A 30 13.01 -28.73 -13.58
N PHE A 31 12.22 -27.78 -14.06
CA PHE A 31 11.88 -26.54 -13.33
C PHE A 31 10.93 -26.74 -12.14
N ILE A 32 10.14 -27.81 -12.12
CA ILE A 32 9.08 -28.00 -11.10
C ILE A 32 9.67 -28.16 -9.69
N GLY A 33 10.70 -29.00 -9.53
CA GLY A 33 11.35 -29.22 -8.23
C GLY A 33 11.88 -27.92 -7.63
N PRO A 34 12.84 -27.24 -8.31
CA PRO A 34 13.37 -25.96 -7.83
C PRO A 34 12.31 -24.86 -7.60
N TRP A 35 11.23 -24.85 -8.37
CA TRP A 35 10.14 -23.91 -8.15
C TRP A 35 9.33 -24.24 -6.89
N CYS A 36 9.06 -25.51 -6.61
CA CYS A 36 8.42 -25.94 -5.37
C CYS A 36 9.31 -25.65 -4.16
N ASP A 37 10.63 -25.89 -4.27
CA ASP A 37 11.59 -25.59 -3.21
C ASP A 37 11.64 -24.09 -2.90
N LEU A 38 11.58 -23.21 -3.93
CA LEU A 38 11.45 -21.79 -3.74
C LEU A 38 10.18 -21.46 -2.94
N LEU A 39 9.02 -21.95 -3.34
CA LEU A 39 7.77 -21.67 -2.64
C LEU A 39 7.81 -22.12 -1.19
N LEU A 40 8.36 -23.30 -0.92
CA LEU A 40 8.51 -23.82 0.43
C LEU A 40 9.48 -22.96 1.26
N SER A 41 10.59 -22.52 0.69
CA SER A 41 11.55 -21.65 1.37
C SER A 41 10.95 -20.29 1.72
N GLU A 42 10.19 -19.69 0.79
CA GLU A 42 9.53 -18.40 1.03
C GLU A 42 8.41 -18.50 2.08
N ILE A 43 7.61 -19.57 2.05
CA ILE A 43 6.57 -19.79 3.08
C ILE A 43 7.20 -20.12 4.45
N SER A 44 8.36 -20.77 4.48
CA SER A 44 9.06 -21.13 5.70
C SER A 44 9.89 -19.97 6.28
N ASN A 45 10.07 -18.90 5.53
CA ASN A 45 10.79 -17.71 5.99
C ASN A 45 9.99 -17.00 7.11
N ALA A 46 10.65 -16.77 8.25
CA ALA A 46 10.01 -16.17 9.42
C ALA A 46 9.44 -14.77 9.16
N ASP A 47 10.12 -13.95 8.36
CA ASP A 47 9.67 -12.61 8.00
C ASP A 47 8.40 -12.66 7.15
N ASN A 48 8.35 -13.57 6.17
CA ASN A 48 7.18 -13.78 5.33
C ASN A 48 6.00 -14.33 6.12
N GLN A 49 6.24 -15.26 7.04
CA GLN A 49 5.21 -15.78 7.97
C GLN A 49 4.64 -14.66 8.84
N TYR A 50 5.50 -13.78 9.37
CA TYR A 50 5.07 -12.64 10.16
C TYR A 50 4.17 -11.70 9.34
N ILE A 51 4.55 -11.38 8.10
CA ILE A 51 3.75 -10.53 7.19
C ILE A 51 2.41 -11.18 6.89
N LEU A 52 2.37 -12.49 6.58
CA LEU A 52 1.13 -13.22 6.30
C LEU A 52 0.18 -13.21 7.50
N LEU A 53 0.71 -13.46 8.70
CA LEU A 53 -0.06 -13.43 9.94
C LEU A 53 -0.61 -12.03 10.22
N LEU A 54 0.20 -11.01 10.05
CA LEU A 54 -0.16 -9.60 10.24
C LEU A 54 -1.26 -9.16 9.26
N CYS A 55 -1.14 -9.51 7.98
CA CYS A 55 -2.18 -9.26 6.97
C CYS A 55 -3.50 -9.98 7.32
N GLY A 56 -3.42 -11.23 7.78
CA GLY A 56 -4.59 -12.00 8.22
C GLY A 56 -5.29 -11.35 9.42
N LEU A 57 -4.53 -10.92 10.43
CA LEU A 57 -5.05 -10.23 11.61
C LEU A 57 -5.70 -8.87 11.24
N PHE A 58 -5.07 -8.09 10.37
CA PHE A 58 -5.68 -6.84 9.89
C PHE A 58 -6.96 -7.08 9.10
N GLY A 59 -6.99 -8.09 8.23
CA GLY A 59 -8.20 -8.47 7.51
C GLY A 59 -9.34 -8.84 8.46
N GLY A 60 -9.06 -9.67 9.47
CA GLY A 60 -10.00 -10.02 10.53
C GLY A 60 -10.47 -8.81 11.35
N PHE A 61 -9.56 -7.93 11.73
CA PHE A 61 -9.89 -6.71 12.47
C PHE A 61 -10.80 -5.77 11.67
N ILE A 62 -10.50 -5.55 10.39
CA ILE A 62 -11.35 -4.74 9.49
C ILE A 62 -12.73 -5.37 9.35
N PHE A 63 -12.80 -6.71 9.20
CA PHE A 63 -14.07 -7.43 9.15
C PHE A 63 -14.91 -7.19 10.40
N LEU A 64 -14.33 -7.35 11.59
CA LEU A 64 -14.99 -7.11 12.86
C LEU A 64 -15.46 -5.67 13.03
N LEU A 65 -14.65 -4.69 12.62
CA LEU A 65 -15.04 -3.27 12.63
C LEU A 65 -16.26 -3.00 11.72
N ARG A 66 -16.35 -3.67 10.58
CA ARG A 66 -17.51 -3.56 9.68
C ARG A 66 -18.75 -4.19 10.27
N GLU A 67 -18.66 -5.40 10.80
CA GLU A 67 -19.77 -6.08 11.46
C GLU A 67 -20.29 -5.30 12.68
N ALA A 68 -19.40 -4.74 13.47
CA ALA A 68 -19.75 -3.88 14.61
C ALA A 68 -20.35 -2.51 14.19
N LYS A 69 -20.52 -2.25 12.86
CA LYS A 69 -20.95 -0.95 12.33
C LYS A 69 -20.08 0.23 12.78
N GLY A 70 -18.86 -0.03 13.25
CA GLY A 70 -17.92 0.99 13.69
C GLY A 70 -17.57 1.98 12.56
N THR A 71 -17.46 1.47 11.33
CA THR A 71 -17.24 2.31 10.13
C THR A 71 -18.38 3.29 9.87
N LEU A 72 -19.63 2.91 10.13
CA LEU A 72 -20.80 3.81 10.00
C LEU A 72 -20.80 4.91 11.06
N GLY A 73 -20.49 4.58 12.31
CA GLY A 73 -20.35 5.56 13.39
C GLY A 73 -19.26 6.58 13.09
N PHE A 74 -18.11 6.11 12.63
CA PHE A 74 -16.99 6.95 12.23
C PHE A 74 -17.30 7.82 10.99
N SER A 75 -17.95 7.25 9.96
CA SER A 75 -18.42 7.98 8.80
C SER A 75 -19.41 9.09 9.15
N ASN A 76 -20.32 8.85 10.09
CA ASN A 76 -21.26 9.86 10.60
C ASN A 76 -20.54 10.98 11.35
N LEU A 77 -19.53 10.66 12.14
CA LEU A 77 -18.68 11.64 12.81
C LEU A 77 -17.96 12.52 11.77
N LEU A 78 -17.29 11.90 10.79
CA LEU A 78 -16.58 12.60 9.73
C LEU A 78 -17.50 13.49 8.89
N SER A 79 -18.73 13.05 8.63
CA SER A 79 -19.70 13.81 7.84
C SER A 79 -20.04 15.17 8.44
N ARG A 80 -19.88 15.35 9.77
CA ARG A 80 -20.07 16.64 10.45
C ARG A 80 -18.98 17.64 10.10
N PHE A 81 -17.74 17.18 9.88
CA PHE A 81 -16.61 18.02 9.51
C PHE A 81 -16.54 18.26 8.00
N CYS A 82 -17.00 17.31 7.19
CA CYS A 82 -17.00 17.36 5.74
C CYS A 82 -18.17 18.23 5.22
N LYS A 83 -18.01 19.55 5.18
CA LYS A 83 -19.08 20.49 4.77
C LYS A 83 -19.22 20.59 3.25
N ASN A 84 -18.15 20.48 2.48
CA ASN A 84 -18.12 20.60 1.02
C ASN A 84 -17.14 19.59 0.39
N GLU A 85 -17.15 19.51 -0.94
CA GLU A 85 -16.31 18.59 -1.73
C GLU A 85 -14.83 18.72 -1.41
N ARG A 86 -14.30 19.96 -1.34
CA ARG A 86 -12.88 20.21 -1.06
C ARG A 86 -12.46 19.73 0.33
N ILE A 87 -13.27 20.05 1.36
CA ILE A 87 -12.98 19.62 2.73
C ILE A 87 -13.07 18.08 2.82
N THR A 88 -13.99 17.45 2.09
CA THR A 88 -14.11 15.98 2.06
C THR A 88 -12.87 15.33 1.47
N MET A 89 -12.36 15.84 0.35
CA MET A 89 -11.11 15.35 -0.25
C MET A 89 -9.92 15.57 0.69
N MET A 90 -9.78 16.76 1.28
CA MET A 90 -8.73 17.04 2.25
C MET A 90 -8.80 16.14 3.49
N MET A 91 -10.01 15.85 3.99
CA MET A 91 -10.21 14.92 5.10
C MET A 91 -9.80 13.49 4.71
N SER A 92 -10.05 13.07 3.47
CA SER A 92 -9.59 11.77 2.96
C SER A 92 -8.06 11.69 2.94
N VAL A 93 -7.38 12.74 2.46
CA VAL A 93 -5.90 12.83 2.49
C VAL A 93 -5.39 12.81 3.94
N PHE A 94 -5.99 13.58 4.82
CA PHE A 94 -5.60 13.64 6.23
C PHE A 94 -5.71 12.29 6.93
N LEU A 95 -6.81 11.56 6.70
CA LEU A 95 -6.97 10.20 7.21
C LEU A 95 -5.93 9.25 6.61
N GLY A 96 -5.65 9.37 5.32
CA GLY A 96 -4.61 8.59 4.66
C GLY A 96 -3.22 8.84 5.24
N ILE A 97 -2.93 10.03 5.73
CA ILE A 97 -1.66 10.35 6.41
C ILE A 97 -1.63 9.81 7.85
N ILE A 98 -2.74 9.88 8.58
CA ILE A 98 -2.81 9.39 9.97
C ILE A 98 -2.71 7.87 10.05
N ILE A 99 -3.32 7.15 9.10
CA ILE A 99 -3.30 5.69 9.07
C ILE A 99 -2.06 5.23 8.29
N PHE A 100 -0.89 5.43 8.85
CA PHE A 100 0.40 5.17 8.21
C PHE A 100 1.02 3.80 8.51
N VAL A 101 0.43 3.04 9.42
CA VAL A 101 1.01 1.79 9.93
C VAL A 101 1.20 0.77 8.82
N ASP A 102 0.18 0.65 7.95
CA ASP A 102 0.14 -0.31 6.86
C ASP A 102 -0.73 0.23 5.72
N ASP A 103 -0.29 0.07 4.48
CA ASP A 103 -0.99 0.58 3.30
C ASP A 103 -2.31 -0.14 3.05
N TYR A 104 -2.39 -1.44 3.30
CA TYR A 104 -3.62 -2.21 3.16
C TYR A 104 -4.67 -1.76 4.17
N LEU A 105 -4.27 -1.59 5.44
CA LEU A 105 -5.12 -1.04 6.48
C LEU A 105 -5.60 0.37 6.12
N ASN A 106 -4.70 1.21 5.60
CA ASN A 106 -5.00 2.56 5.13
C ASN A 106 -6.09 2.54 4.05
N ILE A 107 -5.84 1.83 2.95
CA ILE A 107 -6.73 1.76 1.79
C ILE A 107 -8.13 1.27 2.20
N MET A 108 -8.20 0.20 2.97
CA MET A 108 -9.46 -0.40 3.37
C MET A 108 -10.24 0.48 4.36
N THR A 109 -9.55 1.10 5.32
CA THR A 109 -10.20 1.92 6.35
C THR A 109 -10.67 3.24 5.78
N VAL A 110 -9.78 3.99 5.10
CA VAL A 110 -10.14 5.28 4.48
C VAL A 110 -11.22 5.07 3.42
N GLY A 111 -11.07 4.05 2.57
CA GLY A 111 -12.04 3.70 1.54
C GLY A 111 -13.43 3.42 2.10
N THR A 112 -13.51 2.62 3.14
CA THR A 112 -14.78 2.25 3.76
C THR A 112 -15.42 3.43 4.50
N CYS A 113 -14.64 4.20 5.26
CA CYS A 113 -15.15 5.30 6.06
C CYS A 113 -15.56 6.52 5.23
N MET A 114 -14.79 6.83 4.17
CA MET A 114 -15.02 8.03 3.36
C MET A 114 -15.98 7.83 2.20
N LYS A 115 -16.26 6.60 1.79
CA LYS A 115 -17.16 6.29 0.66
C LYS A 115 -18.51 6.99 0.78
N ASP A 116 -19.21 6.76 1.89
CA ASP A 116 -20.55 7.30 2.10
C ASP A 116 -20.54 8.83 2.27
N VAL A 117 -19.46 9.37 2.87
CA VAL A 117 -19.26 10.81 3.02
C VAL A 117 -19.03 11.46 1.64
N CYS A 118 -18.21 10.84 0.79
CA CYS A 118 -17.96 11.30 -0.57
C CYS A 118 -19.23 11.29 -1.42
N ASP A 119 -20.03 10.22 -1.36
CA ASP A 119 -21.30 10.13 -2.07
C ASP A 119 -22.27 11.26 -1.66
N LYS A 120 -22.39 11.51 -0.34
CA LYS A 120 -23.21 12.62 0.20
C LYS A 120 -22.73 14.01 -0.25
N ARG A 121 -21.43 14.18 -0.46
CA ARG A 121 -20.82 15.47 -0.83
C ARG A 121 -20.51 15.58 -2.32
N LYS A 122 -21.01 14.64 -3.14
CA LYS A 122 -20.83 14.60 -4.61
C LYS A 122 -19.36 14.55 -5.05
N VAL A 123 -18.48 13.98 -4.21
CA VAL A 123 -17.11 13.68 -4.58
C VAL A 123 -17.11 12.41 -5.43
N PRO A 124 -16.57 12.44 -6.67
CA PRO A 124 -16.51 11.25 -7.52
C PRO A 124 -15.72 10.11 -6.82
N ARG A 125 -16.20 8.88 -6.94
CA ARG A 125 -15.52 7.71 -6.37
C ARG A 125 -14.13 7.50 -6.95
N GLN A 126 -13.91 7.91 -8.20
CA GLN A 126 -12.60 7.91 -8.85
C GLN A 126 -11.62 8.85 -8.16
N ALA A 127 -12.07 10.04 -7.73
CA ALA A 127 -11.25 10.98 -6.98
C ALA A 127 -10.89 10.43 -5.60
N LEU A 128 -11.84 9.78 -4.91
CA LEU A 128 -11.55 9.09 -3.65
C LEU A 128 -10.53 7.96 -3.86
N ALA A 129 -10.72 7.12 -4.88
CA ALA A 129 -9.79 6.04 -5.21
C ALA A 129 -8.37 6.56 -5.48
N TYR A 130 -8.26 7.64 -6.26
CA TYR A 130 -6.97 8.30 -6.51
C TYR A 130 -6.31 8.80 -5.22
N ILE A 131 -7.07 9.46 -4.34
CA ILE A 131 -6.55 9.95 -3.06
C ILE A 131 -6.02 8.80 -2.21
N ILE A 132 -6.79 7.72 -2.09
CA ILE A 132 -6.42 6.55 -1.28
C ILE A 132 -5.17 5.88 -1.83
N ASP A 133 -5.11 5.65 -3.13
CA ASP A 133 -3.97 5.03 -3.80
C ASP A 133 -2.70 5.89 -3.67
N SER A 134 -2.85 7.21 -3.83
CA SER A 134 -1.73 8.16 -3.76
C SER A 134 -1.30 8.51 -2.31
N THR A 135 -2.05 8.11 -1.29
CA THR A 135 -1.67 8.30 0.11
C THR A 135 -1.22 7.00 0.78
N GLY A 136 -1.85 5.87 0.52
CA GLY A 136 -1.61 4.62 1.23
C GLY A 136 -0.13 4.20 1.20
N ALA A 137 0.36 3.73 0.08
CA ALA A 137 1.75 3.29 -0.05
C ALA A 137 2.79 4.42 0.12
N PRO A 138 2.61 5.64 -0.46
CA PRO A 138 3.57 6.72 -0.26
C PRO A 138 3.76 7.15 1.19
N VAL A 139 2.69 7.23 1.98
CA VAL A 139 2.79 7.57 3.41
C VAL A 139 3.52 6.48 4.18
N CYS A 140 3.16 5.21 3.95
CA CYS A 140 3.82 4.08 4.60
C CYS A 140 5.31 4.00 4.23
N ALA A 141 5.69 4.38 3.00
CA ALA A 141 7.08 4.41 2.57
C ALA A 141 7.89 5.58 3.16
N LEU A 142 7.26 6.63 3.66
CA LEU A 142 7.96 7.81 4.21
C LEU A 142 8.02 7.81 5.74
N ILE A 143 7.07 7.18 6.42
CA ILE A 143 7.00 7.19 7.89
C ILE A 143 7.78 6.00 8.45
N PRO A 144 8.80 6.24 9.31
CA PRO A 144 9.73 5.21 9.76
C PRO A 144 9.16 4.16 10.75
N PHE A 145 7.86 4.12 10.94
CA PHE A 145 7.16 3.19 11.84
C PHE A 145 6.08 2.36 11.14
N SER A 146 6.23 2.14 9.83
CA SER A 146 5.31 1.37 9.01
C SER A 146 5.82 -0.05 8.76
N THR A 147 4.94 -0.95 8.29
CA THR A 147 5.29 -2.30 7.83
C THR A 147 6.30 -2.27 6.68
N TRP A 148 6.23 -1.26 5.81
CA TRP A 148 7.16 -1.08 4.69
C TRP A 148 8.59 -0.81 5.11
N VAL A 149 8.78 -0.10 6.22
CA VAL A 149 10.12 0.19 6.74
C VAL A 149 10.80 -1.07 7.26
N VAL A 150 10.03 -1.96 7.91
CA VAL A 150 10.54 -3.26 8.35
C VAL A 150 11.01 -4.06 7.14
N PHE A 151 10.20 -4.12 6.09
CA PHE A 151 10.53 -4.79 4.84
C PHE A 151 11.78 -4.21 4.17
N TYR A 152 11.83 -2.89 3.95
CA TYR A 152 13.00 -2.23 3.33
C TYR A 152 14.26 -2.41 4.16
N SER A 153 14.17 -2.32 5.48
CA SER A 153 15.31 -2.53 6.37
C SER A 153 15.86 -3.94 6.24
N GLY A 154 15.00 -4.95 6.12
CA GLY A 154 15.40 -6.34 5.87
C GLY A 154 16.09 -6.52 4.52
N VAL A 155 15.57 -5.91 3.45
CA VAL A 155 16.16 -5.97 2.11
C VAL A 155 17.52 -5.26 2.07
N PHE A 156 17.62 -4.07 2.66
CA PHE A 156 18.87 -3.30 2.62
C PHE A 156 20.02 -4.00 3.33
N ILE A 157 19.78 -4.63 4.49
CA ILE A 157 20.85 -5.29 5.23
C ILE A 157 21.41 -6.54 4.53
N GLN A 158 20.65 -7.12 3.60
CA GLN A 158 21.06 -8.28 2.83
C GLN A 158 22.03 -7.91 1.68
N GLU A 159 22.13 -6.63 1.33
CA GLU A 159 23.01 -6.17 0.26
C GLU A 159 24.47 -6.09 0.73
N PRO A 160 25.40 -6.88 0.13
CA PRO A 160 26.79 -6.94 0.59
C PRO A 160 27.51 -5.59 0.59
N GLY A 161 27.14 -4.68 -0.32
CA GLY A 161 27.72 -3.35 -0.40
C GLY A 161 27.38 -2.45 0.80
N ILE A 162 26.26 -2.65 1.44
CA ILE A 162 25.78 -1.86 2.58
C ILE A 162 26.63 -2.12 3.84
N LEU A 163 26.96 -3.38 4.10
CA LEU A 163 27.83 -3.76 5.22
C LEU A 163 29.21 -3.11 5.10
N ASN A 164 29.75 -3.01 3.87
CA ASN A 164 31.04 -2.37 3.59
C ASN A 164 31.00 -0.84 3.79
N MET A 165 29.83 -0.21 3.76
CA MET A 165 29.64 1.23 4.02
C MET A 165 29.55 1.58 5.52
N GLY A 166 29.73 0.61 6.41
CA GLY A 166 29.72 0.82 7.87
C GLY A 166 28.35 1.00 8.50
N PHE A 167 27.27 0.58 7.81
CA PHE A 167 25.94 0.55 8.40
C PHE A 167 25.74 -0.73 9.24
N SER A 168 25.31 -0.55 10.48
CA SER A 168 25.06 -1.64 11.41
C SER A 168 23.63 -2.21 11.36
N THR A 169 22.67 -1.44 10.85
CA THR A 169 21.26 -1.82 10.81
C THR A 169 20.58 -1.35 9.52
N GLY A 170 19.62 -2.12 9.00
CA GLY A 170 18.84 -1.73 7.84
C GLY A 170 18.03 -0.43 8.06
N MET A 171 17.62 -0.18 9.31
CA MET A 171 16.93 1.07 9.69
C MET A 171 17.82 2.29 9.49
N SER A 172 19.12 2.21 9.81
CA SER A 172 20.07 3.32 9.61
C SER A 172 20.26 3.64 8.13
N VAL A 173 20.24 2.62 7.28
CA VAL A 173 20.25 2.79 5.81
C VAL A 173 18.98 3.44 5.34
N TYR A 174 17.83 2.93 5.78
CA TYR A 174 16.53 3.48 5.40
C TYR A 174 16.42 4.98 5.73
N LEU A 175 16.78 5.40 6.93
CA LEU A 175 16.76 6.81 7.34
C LEU A 175 17.66 7.70 6.47
N LYS A 176 18.78 7.17 5.97
CA LYS A 176 19.65 7.90 5.02
C LYS A 176 19.09 7.96 3.60
N VAL A 177 18.34 6.94 3.18
CA VAL A 177 17.71 6.88 1.85
C VAL A 177 16.42 7.73 1.80
N LEU A 178 15.75 7.91 2.94
CA LEU A 178 14.46 8.60 3.04
C LEU A 178 14.42 9.97 2.33
N PRO A 179 15.42 10.88 2.43
CA PRO A 179 15.42 12.16 1.72
C PRO A 179 15.49 12.03 0.19
N TYR A 180 15.88 10.88 -0.34
CA TYR A 180 16.00 10.60 -1.76
C TYR A 180 14.79 9.85 -2.35
N MET A 181 13.79 9.57 -1.53
CA MET A 181 12.54 8.96 -1.96
C MET A 181 11.61 9.99 -2.62
N PHE A 182 11.99 10.49 -3.79
CA PHE A 182 11.26 11.56 -4.49
C PHE A 182 9.86 11.17 -4.92
N TYR A 183 9.66 9.90 -5.33
CA TYR A 183 8.34 9.44 -5.79
C TYR A 183 7.25 9.58 -4.70
N PRO A 184 7.39 9.01 -3.51
CA PRO A 184 6.35 9.16 -2.49
C PRO A 184 6.18 10.62 -2.02
N MET A 185 7.25 11.43 -1.97
CA MET A 185 7.14 12.85 -1.65
C MET A 185 6.34 13.62 -2.69
N THR A 186 6.64 13.41 -3.99
CA THR A 186 5.91 14.06 -5.07
C THR A 186 4.48 13.55 -5.18
N ALA A 187 4.21 12.27 -4.97
CA ALA A 187 2.86 11.72 -4.94
C ALA A 187 1.99 12.37 -3.88
N LEU A 188 2.52 12.53 -2.64
CA LEU A 188 1.81 13.24 -1.57
C LEU A 188 1.59 14.72 -1.88
N LEU A 189 2.58 15.40 -2.45
CA LEU A 189 2.41 16.79 -2.86
C LEU A 189 1.29 16.93 -3.88
N VAL A 190 1.32 16.10 -4.92
CA VAL A 190 0.32 16.13 -6.01
C VAL A 190 -1.08 15.83 -5.50
N VAL A 191 -1.25 14.83 -4.63
CA VAL A 191 -2.57 14.49 -4.08
C VAL A 191 -3.12 15.58 -3.17
N VAL A 192 -2.27 16.29 -2.41
CA VAL A 192 -2.68 17.47 -1.62
C VAL A 192 -3.13 18.60 -2.53
N LEU A 193 -2.36 18.92 -3.58
CA LEU A 193 -2.75 19.93 -4.57
C LEU A 193 -4.05 19.57 -5.28
N PHE A 194 -4.25 18.31 -5.61
CA PHE A 194 -5.50 17.80 -6.17
C PHE A 194 -6.68 17.97 -5.20
N ALA A 195 -6.53 17.56 -3.94
CA ALA A 195 -7.56 17.71 -2.92
C ALA A 195 -7.90 19.18 -2.62
N CYS A 196 -6.92 20.07 -2.74
CA CYS A 196 -7.11 21.53 -2.69
C CYS A 196 -7.78 22.13 -3.92
N LYS A 197 -8.08 21.32 -4.97
CA LYS A 197 -8.60 21.77 -6.27
C LYS A 197 -7.69 22.82 -6.96
N LEU A 198 -6.39 22.74 -6.72
CA LEU A 198 -5.39 23.57 -7.39
C LEU A 198 -4.92 22.97 -8.72
N MET A 199 -5.22 21.69 -8.94
CA MET A 199 -4.95 21.00 -10.20
C MET A 199 -6.22 20.80 -11.03
N PRO A 200 -6.11 20.83 -12.37
CA PRO A 200 -7.26 20.55 -13.25
C PRO A 200 -7.70 19.09 -13.08
N LYS A 201 -9.01 18.86 -13.14
CA LYS A 201 -9.55 17.50 -13.18
C LYS A 201 -9.20 16.88 -14.52
N LEU A 202 -8.45 15.78 -14.51
CA LEU A 202 -8.04 15.05 -15.69
C LEU A 202 -8.94 13.80 -15.85
N GLY A 203 -9.46 13.57 -17.03
CA GLY A 203 -10.28 12.40 -17.34
C GLY A 203 -11.71 12.48 -16.81
N LYS A 204 -12.23 11.38 -16.28
CA LYS A 204 -13.61 11.24 -15.77
C LYS A 204 -13.76 11.59 -14.28
N MET A 205 -12.85 12.37 -13.73
CA MET A 205 -12.89 12.79 -12.32
C MET A 205 -13.82 13.99 -12.10
#